data_8195a45f0b2f042cb1639927ba51ab2e
#
_entry.id   8195a45f0b2f042cb1639927ba51ab2e
#
_cell.length_a   1.000
_cell.length_b   1.000
_cell.length_c   1.000
_cell.angle_alpha   90.00
_cell.angle_beta   90.00
_cell.angle_gamma   90.00
#
_symmetry.space_group_name_H-M   'P 1'
#
loop_
_entity.id
_entity.type
_entity.pdbx_description
1 polymer ?
#
loop_
_entity_poly.entity_id
_entity_poly.type
_entity_poly.pdbx_seq_one_letter_code
_entity_poly.pdbx_strand_id
1 'polypeptide(L)'
;AVLPVTERAATRRHLESYRSSVRRAVDGFGLDPSVIASDLGEALRHLQQALEASDGEGDTELYTALARKIELVTQAFMAASGLSFDLIIDDELVVPGQVATVMARVWNASEFSLVEPAIDLDVVSGWDVSEVSVEGLGPDGSVTPGSLVTWTYHVNVPSDADLSKLYYLRENRDGAWYRWPDEPDLWGLPRDPEPVAASVSFEAQLGGQSVTPRTSASASWRYVGVDPGLGQFEEPVLIVPSVSVEVTPRGIVWPASRSEPGSVSVVLRNEAEGGSRGQLSLQIPSGWSATPNSHAFELPETGSERTLTFRITPVGGAMAGEHVFQVQAQTDEGSSFQYTADKAEEI
;
A
#
# COMPACT_ATOMS: atom_id res chain seq x y z
N ALA A 1 -3.36 32.02 15.63
CA ALA A 1 -2.55 33.25 15.68
C ALA A 1 -2.70 33.98 14.34
N VAL A 2 -2.78 35.31 14.38
CA VAL A 2 -2.96 36.11 13.17
C VAL A 2 -1.58 36.56 12.70
N LEU A 3 -1.18 36.25 11.46
CA LEU A 3 0.11 36.64 10.88
C LEU A 3 0.40 38.16 11.03
N PRO A 4 1.63 38.59 11.24
CA PRO A 4 2.05 39.98 11.19
C PRO A 4 1.65 40.66 9.89
N VAL A 5 1.40 41.97 9.92
CA VAL A 5 0.86 42.70 8.76
C VAL A 5 1.81 42.66 7.53
N THR A 6 3.11 42.62 7.75
CA THR A 6 4.13 42.52 6.70
C THR A 6 4.15 41.18 6.02
N GLU A 7 4.00 40.07 6.78
CA GLU A 7 3.96 38.71 6.28
C GLU A 7 2.68 38.45 5.50
N ARG A 8 1.53 38.93 5.98
CA ARG A 8 0.28 38.90 5.24
C ARG A 8 0.36 39.59 3.88
N ALA A 9 1.06 40.71 3.81
CA ALA A 9 1.24 41.46 2.56
C ALA A 9 2.13 40.70 1.57
N ALA A 10 3.17 40.00 2.05
CA ALA A 10 4.04 39.17 1.22
C ALA A 10 3.29 37.92 0.72
N THR A 11 2.66 37.16 1.63
CA THR A 11 1.86 35.97 1.30
C THR A 11 0.77 36.31 0.29
N ARG A 12 0.03 37.40 0.51
CA ARG A 12 -1.02 37.86 -0.40
C ARG A 12 -0.49 38.16 -1.80
N ARG A 13 0.66 38.82 -1.91
CA ARG A 13 1.30 39.14 -3.20
C ARG A 13 1.66 37.87 -3.97
N HIS A 14 2.25 36.88 -3.29
CA HIS A 14 2.57 35.60 -3.90
C HIS A 14 1.32 34.84 -4.34
N LEU A 15 0.23 34.85 -3.55
CA LEU A 15 -1.06 34.25 -3.92
C LEU A 15 -1.72 34.95 -5.12
N GLU A 16 -1.58 36.28 -5.26
CA GLU A 16 -2.06 37.03 -6.43
C GLU A 16 -1.26 36.64 -7.70
N SER A 17 0.06 36.50 -7.58
CA SER A 17 0.93 36.02 -8.68
C SER A 17 0.62 34.57 -9.05
N TYR A 18 0.50 33.68 -8.06
CA TYR A 18 0.05 32.31 -8.27
C TYR A 18 -1.28 32.24 -9.06
N ARG A 19 -2.27 33.03 -8.66
CA ARG A 19 -3.57 33.09 -9.36
C ARG A 19 -3.40 33.53 -10.83
N SER A 20 -2.48 34.44 -11.11
CA SER A 20 -2.20 34.91 -12.46
C SER A 20 -1.56 33.82 -13.32
N SER A 21 -0.57 33.08 -12.77
CA SER A 21 0.09 31.98 -13.47
C SER A 21 -0.88 30.83 -13.77
N VAL A 22 -1.70 30.42 -12.78
CA VAL A 22 -2.73 29.41 -13.00
C VAL A 22 -3.73 29.84 -14.05
N ARG A 23 -4.14 31.12 -14.07
CA ARG A 23 -5.07 31.61 -15.12
C ARG A 23 -4.46 31.50 -16.50
N ARG A 24 -3.17 31.87 -16.69
CA ARG A 24 -2.47 31.67 -17.97
C ARG A 24 -2.41 30.20 -18.37
N ALA A 25 -2.12 29.31 -17.41
CA ALA A 25 -2.13 27.87 -17.65
C ALA A 25 -3.51 27.37 -18.10
N VAL A 26 -4.60 27.81 -17.45
CA VAL A 26 -5.96 27.45 -17.85
C VAL A 26 -6.31 28.00 -19.23
N ASP A 27 -5.98 29.25 -19.50
CA ASP A 27 -6.27 29.89 -20.79
C ASP A 27 -5.43 29.28 -21.94
N GLY A 28 -4.23 28.77 -21.65
CA GLY A 28 -3.33 28.11 -22.60
C GLY A 28 -3.55 26.59 -22.75
N PHE A 29 -4.38 25.98 -21.90
CA PHE A 29 -4.61 24.54 -21.93
C PHE A 29 -5.31 24.09 -23.21
N GLY A 30 -4.74 23.11 -23.91
CA GLY A 30 -5.23 22.63 -25.20
C GLY A 30 -4.80 21.18 -25.47
N LEU A 31 -4.67 20.85 -26.76
CA LEU A 31 -4.30 19.50 -27.23
C LEU A 31 -2.86 19.13 -26.86
N ASP A 32 -2.00 20.12 -26.67
CA ASP A 32 -0.62 19.94 -26.19
C ASP A 32 -0.50 20.53 -24.79
N PRO A 33 -0.59 19.69 -23.74
CA PRO A 33 -0.50 20.16 -22.36
C PRO A 33 0.90 20.66 -21.98
N SER A 34 1.97 20.33 -22.72
CA SER A 34 3.32 20.76 -22.39
C SER A 34 3.48 22.30 -22.44
N VAL A 35 2.67 22.97 -23.23
CA VAL A 35 2.67 24.44 -23.39
C VAL A 35 2.43 25.17 -22.07
N ILE A 36 1.66 24.59 -21.14
CA ILE A 36 1.35 25.22 -19.83
C ILE A 36 2.33 24.85 -18.73
N ALA A 37 3.31 24.00 -18.98
CA ALA A 37 4.23 23.50 -17.96
C ALA A 37 5.02 24.64 -17.28
N SER A 38 5.50 25.61 -18.06
CA SER A 38 6.23 26.78 -17.51
C SER A 38 5.34 27.66 -16.60
N ASP A 39 4.07 27.87 -16.95
CA ASP A 39 3.14 28.62 -16.11
C ASP A 39 2.82 27.88 -14.81
N LEU A 40 2.72 26.54 -14.85
CA LEU A 40 2.56 25.71 -13.65
C LEU A 40 3.81 25.73 -12.76
N GLY A 41 5.01 25.70 -13.37
CA GLY A 41 6.27 25.87 -12.64
C GLY A 41 6.37 27.23 -11.92
N GLU A 42 5.94 28.32 -12.59
CA GLU A 42 5.85 29.63 -11.98
C GLU A 42 4.82 29.67 -10.85
N ALA A 43 3.68 29.00 -11.02
CA ALA A 43 2.66 28.87 -9.99
C ALA A 43 3.20 28.15 -8.75
N LEU A 44 3.98 27.06 -8.92
CA LEU A 44 4.66 26.35 -7.82
C LEU A 44 5.60 27.27 -7.05
N ARG A 45 6.43 28.04 -7.77
CA ARG A 45 7.36 29.00 -7.14
C ARG A 45 6.62 30.00 -6.25
N HIS A 46 5.51 30.54 -6.72
CA HIS A 46 4.73 31.47 -5.94
C HIS A 46 4.04 30.84 -4.74
N LEU A 47 3.57 29.60 -4.85
CA LEU A 47 2.99 28.87 -3.70
C LEU A 47 4.03 28.58 -2.62
N GLN A 48 5.25 28.17 -3.00
CA GLN A 48 6.32 27.92 -2.03
C GLN A 48 6.75 29.22 -1.34
N GLN A 49 6.90 30.30 -2.10
CA GLN A 49 7.18 31.63 -1.52
C GLN A 49 6.05 32.12 -0.59
N ALA A 50 4.80 31.80 -0.91
CA ALA A 50 3.67 32.10 -0.03
C ALA A 50 3.72 31.27 1.26
N LEU A 51 4.13 29.99 1.16
CA LEU A 51 4.30 29.08 2.30
C LEU A 51 5.44 29.57 3.20
N GLU A 52 6.61 29.90 2.63
CA GLU A 52 7.75 30.47 3.35
C GLU A 52 7.40 31.79 4.06
N ALA A 53 6.65 32.67 3.36
CA ALA A 53 6.21 33.95 3.92
C ALA A 53 5.10 33.81 4.98
N SER A 54 4.46 32.66 5.13
CA SER A 54 3.42 32.41 6.13
C SER A 54 3.96 31.97 7.49
N ASP A 55 5.28 31.79 7.62
CA ASP A 55 6.01 31.44 8.86
C ASP A 55 5.35 30.35 9.70
N GLY A 56 5.09 29.23 9.09
CA GLY A 56 4.70 27.87 9.54
C GLY A 56 4.07 27.61 10.92
N GLU A 57 4.35 28.41 11.92
CA GLU A 57 3.98 28.16 13.31
C GLU A 57 2.64 28.81 13.75
N GLY A 58 2.10 29.72 12.96
CA GLY A 58 0.96 30.57 13.42
C GLY A 58 -0.42 30.22 12.87
N ASP A 59 -0.51 29.64 11.68
CA ASP A 59 -1.79 29.36 11.00
C ASP A 59 -1.76 27.98 10.31
N THR A 60 -2.06 26.94 11.09
CA THR A 60 -2.11 25.54 10.64
C THR A 60 -3.07 25.36 9.45
N GLU A 61 -4.19 26.09 9.41
CA GLU A 61 -5.18 26.00 8.35
C GLU A 61 -4.61 26.56 7.02
N LEU A 62 -3.96 27.71 7.07
CA LEU A 62 -3.30 28.29 5.88
C LEU A 62 -2.16 27.40 5.39
N TYR A 63 -1.32 26.90 6.29
CA TYR A 63 -0.23 25.98 5.96
C TYR A 63 -0.76 24.73 5.24
N THR A 64 -1.76 24.05 5.82
CA THR A 64 -2.37 22.85 5.23
C THR A 64 -2.98 23.15 3.86
N ALA A 65 -3.66 24.30 3.72
CA ALA A 65 -4.25 24.70 2.44
C ALA A 65 -3.19 24.99 1.36
N LEU A 66 -2.04 25.60 1.73
CA LEU A 66 -0.94 25.86 0.81
C LEU A 66 -0.23 24.57 0.42
N ALA A 67 0.08 23.69 1.38
CA ALA A 67 0.71 22.40 1.14
C ALA A 67 -0.11 21.56 0.15
N ARG A 68 -1.42 21.46 0.37
CA ARG A 68 -2.34 20.76 -0.55
C ARG A 68 -2.35 21.39 -1.95
N LYS A 69 -2.25 22.73 -2.07
CA LYS A 69 -2.20 23.38 -3.37
C LYS A 69 -0.88 23.12 -4.09
N ILE A 70 0.24 23.09 -3.37
CA ILE A 70 1.56 22.73 -3.91
C ILE A 70 1.48 21.32 -4.50
N GLU A 71 0.94 20.35 -3.76
CA GLU A 71 0.77 18.98 -4.23
C GLU A 71 -0.06 18.93 -5.52
N LEU A 72 -1.23 19.55 -5.56
CA LEU A 72 -2.11 19.57 -6.75
C LEU A 72 -1.43 20.22 -7.96
N VAL A 73 -0.70 21.33 -7.78
CA VAL A 73 0.00 21.99 -8.89
C VAL A 73 1.22 21.18 -9.33
N THR A 74 1.90 20.48 -8.42
CA THR A 74 2.98 19.54 -8.78
C THR A 74 2.44 18.40 -9.65
N GLN A 75 1.33 17.78 -9.27
CA GLN A 75 0.68 16.75 -10.07
C GLN A 75 0.28 17.27 -11.46
N ALA A 76 -0.30 18.47 -11.53
CA ALA A 76 -0.65 19.11 -12.79
C ALA A 76 0.60 19.41 -13.64
N PHE A 77 1.70 19.89 -13.04
CA PHE A 77 2.98 20.11 -13.73
C PHE A 77 3.53 18.80 -14.30
N MET A 78 3.58 17.75 -13.50
CA MET A 78 4.06 16.43 -13.95
C MET A 78 3.22 15.90 -15.11
N ALA A 79 1.90 15.95 -14.98
CA ALA A 79 0.99 15.49 -16.03
C ALA A 79 1.15 16.31 -17.32
N ALA A 80 1.22 17.64 -17.22
CA ALA A 80 1.39 18.51 -18.37
C ALA A 80 2.74 18.33 -19.05
N SER A 81 3.79 18.03 -18.27
CA SER A 81 5.16 17.81 -18.77
C SER A 81 5.40 16.39 -19.28
N GLY A 82 4.50 15.43 -19.03
CA GLY A 82 4.75 14.03 -19.34
C GLY A 82 5.79 13.38 -18.41
N LEU A 83 5.86 13.86 -17.17
CA LEU A 83 6.66 13.23 -16.11
C LEU A 83 5.81 12.23 -15.36
N SER A 84 6.34 11.03 -15.09
CA SER A 84 5.73 10.10 -14.16
C SER A 84 6.71 9.63 -13.10
N PHE A 85 6.18 9.37 -11.92
CA PHE A 85 6.88 8.75 -10.81
C PHE A 85 6.07 7.57 -10.31
N ASP A 86 6.69 6.40 -10.29
CA ASP A 86 6.10 5.15 -9.89
C ASP A 86 6.95 4.46 -8.84
N LEU A 87 6.31 3.79 -7.89
CA LEU A 87 6.94 2.90 -6.93
C LEU A 87 6.38 1.49 -7.12
N ILE A 88 7.18 0.60 -7.69
CA ILE A 88 6.74 -0.74 -8.12
C ILE A 88 7.50 -1.79 -7.32
N ILE A 89 6.81 -2.83 -6.93
CA ILE A 89 7.37 -4.00 -6.25
C ILE A 89 7.35 -5.21 -7.19
N ASP A 90 8.23 -6.17 -6.96
CA ASP A 90 8.40 -7.39 -7.74
C ASP A 90 7.34 -8.47 -7.47
N ASP A 91 6.61 -8.40 -6.34
CA ASP A 91 5.55 -9.36 -5.98
C ASP A 91 4.31 -8.64 -5.41
N GLU A 92 3.12 -9.17 -5.68
CA GLU A 92 1.85 -8.68 -5.15
C GLU A 92 1.59 -9.14 -3.70
N LEU A 93 2.17 -10.28 -3.32
CA LEU A 93 2.01 -10.91 -2.02
C LEU A 93 3.36 -10.98 -1.28
N VAL A 94 3.48 -10.21 -0.23
CA VAL A 94 4.70 -10.13 0.57
C VAL A 94 4.52 -10.94 1.85
N VAL A 95 5.47 -11.80 2.16
CA VAL A 95 5.44 -12.62 3.37
C VAL A 95 6.37 -12.04 4.44
N PRO A 96 5.95 -11.97 5.73
CA PRO A 96 6.84 -11.57 6.83
C PRO A 96 8.15 -12.38 6.84
N GLY A 97 9.28 -11.68 6.98
CA GLY A 97 10.63 -12.26 6.88
C GLY A 97 11.23 -12.25 5.47
N GLN A 98 10.50 -11.86 4.45
CA GLN A 98 10.95 -11.77 3.06
C GLN A 98 11.71 -10.47 2.80
N VAL A 99 12.56 -10.47 1.77
CA VAL A 99 13.16 -9.28 1.18
C VAL A 99 12.41 -8.94 -0.09
N ALA A 100 11.73 -7.82 -0.11
CA ALA A 100 11.02 -7.32 -1.28
C ALA A 100 11.92 -6.41 -2.11
N THR A 101 11.86 -6.53 -3.44
CA THR A 101 12.56 -5.63 -4.36
C THR A 101 11.64 -4.50 -4.80
N VAL A 102 11.96 -3.27 -4.40
CA VAL A 102 11.17 -2.09 -4.72
C VAL A 102 11.92 -1.20 -5.69
N MET A 103 11.26 -0.78 -6.75
CA MET A 103 11.80 0.05 -7.82
C MET A 103 11.07 1.41 -7.85
N ALA A 104 11.78 2.48 -7.52
CA ALA A 104 11.32 3.84 -7.74
C ALA A 104 11.72 4.26 -9.16
N ARG A 105 10.75 4.59 -10.01
CA ARG A 105 10.95 4.88 -11.43
C ARG A 105 10.51 6.30 -11.77
N VAL A 106 11.37 7.05 -12.42
CA VAL A 106 11.04 8.35 -13.00
C VAL A 106 11.15 8.26 -14.51
N TRP A 107 10.03 8.40 -15.21
CA TRP A 107 9.98 8.56 -16.66
C TRP A 107 9.86 10.04 -17.00
N ASN A 108 10.79 10.54 -17.80
CA ASN A 108 10.85 11.93 -18.24
C ASN A 108 10.57 12.03 -19.75
N ALA A 109 9.29 12.20 -20.13
CA ALA A 109 8.94 12.48 -21.53
C ALA A 109 8.98 13.99 -21.87
N SER A 110 9.38 14.83 -20.92
CA SER A 110 9.43 16.29 -21.09
C SER A 110 10.67 16.75 -21.84
N GLU A 111 10.71 18.03 -22.17
CA GLU A 111 11.91 18.74 -22.64
C GLU A 111 12.82 19.24 -21.49
N PHE A 112 12.40 19.07 -20.25
CA PHE A 112 13.14 19.52 -19.06
C PHE A 112 14.15 18.47 -18.62
N SER A 113 15.32 18.94 -18.12
CA SER A 113 16.19 18.10 -17.31
C SER A 113 15.78 18.21 -15.85
N LEU A 114 15.65 17.07 -15.15
CA LEU A 114 15.40 17.06 -13.71
C LEU A 114 16.75 16.96 -13.02
N VAL A 115 17.16 18.04 -12.36
CA VAL A 115 18.46 18.12 -11.68
C VAL A 115 18.33 17.78 -10.20
N GLU A 116 19.42 17.23 -9.65
CA GLU A 116 19.49 16.78 -8.27
C GLU A 116 18.29 15.90 -7.85
N PRO A 117 17.92 14.89 -8.67
CA PRO A 117 16.84 13.99 -8.30
C PRO A 117 17.24 13.24 -7.03
N ALA A 118 16.35 13.21 -6.04
CA ALA A 118 16.57 12.44 -4.82
C ALA A 118 15.29 11.67 -4.47
N ILE A 119 15.46 10.39 -4.16
CA ILE A 119 14.38 9.53 -3.67
C ILE A 119 14.48 9.44 -2.16
N ASP A 120 13.35 9.62 -1.50
CA ASP A 120 13.17 9.39 -0.07
C ASP A 120 12.10 8.32 0.10
N LEU A 121 12.48 7.17 0.68
CA LEU A 121 11.56 6.09 1.00
C LEU A 121 11.05 6.26 2.43
N ASP A 122 9.74 6.28 2.55
CA ASP A 122 9.02 6.20 3.81
C ASP A 122 8.49 4.78 4.01
N VAL A 123 8.97 4.12 5.05
CA VAL A 123 8.60 2.74 5.40
C VAL A 123 8.08 2.67 6.82
N VAL A 124 7.24 1.68 7.08
CA VAL A 124 6.75 1.42 8.44
C VAL A 124 7.92 1.22 9.41
N SER A 125 7.78 1.73 10.61
CA SER A 125 8.81 1.62 11.65
C SER A 125 9.23 0.16 11.89
N GLY A 126 10.55 -0.06 11.93
CA GLY A 126 11.14 -1.39 12.12
C GLY A 126 11.45 -2.14 10.81
N TRP A 127 11.09 -1.57 9.66
CA TRP A 127 11.50 -2.12 8.38
C TRP A 127 12.83 -1.50 7.95
N ASP A 128 13.74 -2.33 7.42
CA ASP A 128 15.06 -1.90 6.95
C ASP A 128 15.09 -1.77 5.44
N VAL A 129 15.71 -0.70 4.96
CA VAL A 129 15.85 -0.40 3.52
C VAL A 129 17.32 -0.27 3.15
N SER A 130 17.70 -0.84 2.01
CA SER A 130 19.01 -0.63 1.40
C SER A 130 18.90 -0.33 -0.08
N GLU A 131 19.60 0.69 -0.56
CA GLU A 131 19.72 0.97 -2.00
C GLU A 131 20.65 -0.07 -2.64
N VAL A 132 20.21 -0.63 -3.76
CA VAL A 132 20.94 -1.67 -4.51
C VAL A 132 21.63 -1.07 -5.73
N SER A 133 20.88 -0.30 -6.53
CA SER A 133 21.41 0.29 -7.77
C SER A 133 20.60 1.53 -8.18
N VAL A 134 21.25 2.35 -9.00
CA VAL A 134 20.58 3.44 -9.74
C VAL A 134 20.99 3.32 -11.20
N GLU A 135 20.04 3.29 -12.10
CA GLU A 135 20.26 3.13 -13.53
C GLU A 135 19.53 4.24 -14.32
N GLY A 136 20.14 4.67 -15.43
CA GLY A 136 19.53 5.60 -16.39
C GLY A 136 19.79 7.09 -16.11
N LEU A 137 20.52 7.46 -15.06
CA LEU A 137 20.95 8.85 -14.84
C LEU A 137 21.88 9.34 -15.94
N GLY A 138 21.76 10.61 -16.30
CA GLY A 138 22.69 11.30 -17.17
C GLY A 138 24.10 11.43 -16.56
N PRO A 139 25.11 11.83 -17.35
CA PRO A 139 26.50 11.96 -16.88
C PRO A 139 26.69 12.96 -15.74
N ASP A 140 25.78 13.91 -15.61
CA ASP A 140 25.73 14.93 -14.56
C ASP A 140 24.85 14.55 -13.36
N GLY A 141 24.32 13.33 -13.35
CA GLY A 141 23.40 12.85 -12.32
C GLY A 141 21.95 13.32 -12.49
N SER A 142 21.61 13.94 -13.63
CA SER A 142 20.24 14.40 -13.90
C SER A 142 19.38 13.30 -14.56
N VAL A 143 18.04 13.46 -14.49
CA VAL A 143 17.10 12.71 -15.33
C VAL A 143 16.89 13.50 -16.62
N THR A 144 17.51 13.04 -17.70
CA THR A 144 17.50 13.75 -18.98
C THR A 144 16.18 13.56 -19.74
N PRO A 145 15.83 14.48 -20.67
CA PRO A 145 14.69 14.31 -21.56
C PRO A 145 14.69 12.94 -22.27
N GLY A 146 13.54 12.25 -22.28
CA GLY A 146 13.37 10.96 -22.92
C GLY A 146 13.99 9.78 -22.17
N SER A 147 14.46 9.96 -20.93
CA SER A 147 15.05 8.87 -20.14
C SER A 147 14.10 8.29 -19.09
N LEU A 148 14.32 7.01 -18.81
CA LEU A 148 13.77 6.31 -17.64
C LEU A 148 14.92 6.10 -16.65
N VAL A 149 14.74 6.58 -15.43
CA VAL A 149 15.68 6.31 -14.33
C VAL A 149 15.00 5.40 -13.31
N THR A 150 15.72 4.39 -12.87
CA THR A 150 15.24 3.42 -11.88
C THR A 150 16.22 3.37 -10.70
N TRP A 151 15.71 3.61 -9.51
CA TRP A 151 16.37 3.31 -8.23
C TRP A 151 15.80 2.02 -7.70
N THR A 152 16.66 1.05 -7.41
CA THR A 152 16.27 -0.26 -6.88
C THR A 152 16.67 -0.35 -5.41
N TYR A 153 15.72 -0.79 -4.60
CA TYR A 153 15.88 -0.97 -3.16
C TYR A 153 15.50 -2.38 -2.74
N HIS A 154 16.20 -2.89 -1.73
CA HIS A 154 15.73 -4.03 -0.96
C HIS A 154 15.06 -3.52 0.32
N VAL A 155 13.84 -3.96 0.53
CA VAL A 155 13.04 -3.70 1.73
C VAL A 155 12.94 -5.01 2.51
N ASN A 156 13.54 -5.05 3.70
CA ASN A 156 13.45 -6.22 4.58
C ASN A 156 12.17 -6.13 5.40
N VAL A 157 11.23 -7.02 5.13
CA VAL A 157 9.98 -7.13 5.88
C VAL A 157 10.24 -7.93 7.16
N PRO A 158 10.01 -7.38 8.36
CA PRO A 158 10.23 -8.11 9.60
C PRO A 158 9.42 -9.40 9.68
N SER A 159 9.95 -10.43 10.33
CA SER A 159 9.25 -11.72 10.51
C SER A 159 7.98 -11.62 11.38
N ASP A 160 7.83 -10.54 12.13
CA ASP A 160 6.69 -10.19 12.96
C ASP A 160 5.85 -9.05 12.37
N ALA A 161 6.03 -8.73 11.08
CA ALA A 161 5.23 -7.72 10.39
C ALA A 161 3.74 -8.06 10.45
N ASP A 162 2.94 -7.03 10.70
CA ASP A 162 1.48 -7.16 10.70
C ASP A 162 0.96 -7.55 9.31
N LEU A 163 0.05 -8.53 9.28
CA LEU A 163 -0.62 -8.92 8.04
C LEU A 163 -1.60 -7.84 7.60
N SER A 164 -1.71 -7.66 6.28
CA SER A 164 -2.67 -6.73 5.69
C SER A 164 -4.08 -7.08 6.12
N LYS A 165 -4.73 -6.15 6.79
CA LYS A 165 -6.10 -6.26 7.27
C LYS A 165 -6.73 -4.89 7.27
N LEU A 166 -7.95 -4.79 6.75
CA LEU A 166 -8.66 -3.52 6.76
C LEU A 166 -8.83 -3.02 8.20
N TYR A 167 -8.48 -1.76 8.47
CA TYR A 167 -8.45 -1.21 9.82
C TYR A 167 -9.78 -1.38 10.58
N TYR A 168 -10.91 -1.29 9.89
CA TYR A 168 -12.24 -1.46 10.46
C TYR A 168 -12.63 -2.94 10.70
N LEU A 169 -11.79 -3.90 10.30
CA LEU A 169 -11.92 -5.33 10.55
C LEU A 169 -10.84 -5.87 11.49
N ARG A 170 -9.99 -5.00 12.07
CA ARG A 170 -8.95 -5.43 13.03
C ARG A 170 -9.56 -6.04 14.29
N GLU A 171 -10.69 -5.50 14.73
CA GLU A 171 -11.50 -6.05 15.80
C GLU A 171 -12.76 -6.69 15.25
N ASN A 172 -13.25 -7.74 15.96
CA ASN A 172 -14.50 -8.40 15.59
C ASN A 172 -15.68 -7.43 15.73
N ARG A 173 -16.58 -7.46 14.75
CA ARG A 173 -17.83 -6.71 14.80
C ARG A 173 -18.67 -7.13 16.01
N ASP A 174 -19.40 -6.18 16.59
CA ASP A 174 -20.46 -6.43 17.55
C ASP A 174 -21.83 -6.21 16.86
N GLY A 175 -22.38 -7.28 16.29
CA GLY A 175 -23.54 -7.22 15.41
C GLY A 175 -23.27 -6.36 14.17
N ALA A 176 -24.02 -5.26 14.00
CA ALA A 176 -23.84 -4.31 12.88
C ALA A 176 -22.77 -3.22 13.14
N TRP A 177 -22.15 -3.22 14.31
CA TRP A 177 -21.22 -2.15 14.71
C TRP A 177 -19.77 -2.59 14.46
N TYR A 178 -19.01 -1.70 13.80
CA TYR A 178 -17.55 -1.80 13.69
C TYR A 178 -16.92 -1.04 14.84
N ARG A 179 -15.82 -1.56 15.38
CA ARG A 179 -14.95 -0.81 16.27
C ARG A 179 -13.86 -0.15 15.45
N TRP A 180 -13.79 1.15 15.54
CA TRP A 180 -12.78 1.95 14.88
C TRP A 180 -11.52 1.98 15.74
N PRO A 181 -10.33 1.88 15.14
CA PRO A 181 -9.09 2.03 15.89
C PRO A 181 -8.95 3.45 16.44
N ASP A 182 -8.07 3.60 17.44
CA ASP A 182 -7.83 4.88 18.10
C ASP A 182 -6.97 5.86 17.24
N GLU A 183 -6.63 5.49 16.00
CA GLU A 183 -5.90 6.31 15.03
C GLU A 183 -6.87 7.11 14.14
N PRO A 184 -7.11 8.40 14.44
CA PRO A 184 -8.08 9.21 13.69
C PRO A 184 -7.73 9.38 12.21
N ASP A 185 -6.45 9.31 11.86
CA ASP A 185 -5.96 9.47 10.49
C ASP A 185 -6.40 8.32 9.55
N LEU A 186 -6.77 7.17 10.13
CA LEU A 186 -7.31 6.04 9.38
C LEU A 186 -8.82 6.20 9.08
N TRP A 187 -9.52 7.03 9.83
CA TRP A 187 -10.97 7.09 9.78
C TRP A 187 -11.48 7.63 8.43
N GLY A 188 -12.25 6.82 7.74
CA GLY A 188 -12.82 7.15 6.44
C GLY A 188 -11.93 6.84 5.24
N LEU A 189 -10.73 6.29 5.46
CA LEU A 189 -9.95 5.73 4.38
C LEU A 189 -10.60 4.44 3.85
N PRO A 190 -10.50 4.14 2.55
CA PRO A 190 -11.02 2.90 1.98
C PRO A 190 -10.25 1.66 2.46
N ARG A 191 -8.98 1.83 2.83
CA ARG A 191 -8.05 0.80 3.32
C ARG A 191 -6.95 1.46 4.15
N ASP A 192 -6.14 0.65 4.83
CA ASP A 192 -4.93 1.11 5.51
C ASP A 192 -3.97 1.77 4.51
N PRO A 193 -3.17 2.76 4.93
CA PRO A 193 -2.05 3.27 4.14
C PRO A 193 -1.09 2.14 3.77
N GLU A 194 -0.51 2.25 2.59
CA GLU A 194 0.51 1.30 2.17
C GLU A 194 1.75 1.40 3.07
N PRO A 195 2.37 0.27 3.45
CA PRO A 195 3.51 0.25 4.37
C PRO A 195 4.79 0.84 3.79
N VAL A 196 4.86 0.99 2.46
CA VAL A 196 5.98 1.61 1.77
C VAL A 196 5.48 2.68 0.81
N ALA A 197 5.99 3.88 0.98
CA ALA A 197 5.80 5.00 0.08
C ALA A 197 7.15 5.61 -0.28
N ALA A 198 7.20 6.39 -1.33
CA ALA A 198 8.39 7.15 -1.69
C ALA A 198 8.00 8.53 -2.17
N SER A 199 8.92 9.46 -2.00
CA SER A 199 8.88 10.74 -2.68
C SER A 199 10.10 10.94 -3.56
N VAL A 200 9.91 11.49 -4.75
CA VAL A 200 10.98 12.01 -5.59
C VAL A 200 11.00 13.52 -5.48
N SER A 201 12.15 14.09 -5.16
CA SER A 201 12.37 15.52 -5.18
C SER A 201 13.32 15.91 -6.31
N PHE A 202 13.00 16.97 -7.04
CA PHE A 202 13.77 17.45 -8.17
C PHE A 202 13.56 18.95 -8.42
N GLU A 203 14.42 19.55 -9.23
CA GLU A 203 14.22 20.84 -9.88
C GLU A 203 14.17 20.62 -11.39
N ALA A 204 13.13 21.11 -12.07
CA ALA A 204 13.07 21.04 -13.53
C ALA A 204 13.77 22.24 -14.16
N GLN A 205 14.66 21.99 -15.13
CA GLN A 205 15.43 23.02 -15.83
C GLN A 205 15.27 22.88 -17.35
N LEU A 206 15.19 24.03 -18.04
CA LEU A 206 15.20 24.14 -19.49
C LEU A 206 16.34 25.09 -19.93
N GLY A 207 17.28 24.57 -20.71
CA GLY A 207 18.42 25.33 -21.15
C GLY A 207 19.29 25.94 -20.00
N GLY A 208 19.34 25.26 -18.87
CA GLY A 208 20.04 25.69 -17.66
C GLY A 208 19.31 26.74 -16.81
N GLN A 209 18.04 27.01 -17.14
CA GLN A 209 17.20 27.90 -16.33
C GLN A 209 16.15 27.07 -15.56
N SER A 210 15.98 27.42 -14.28
CA SER A 210 14.98 26.81 -13.41
C SER A 210 13.57 27.12 -13.90
N VAL A 211 12.82 26.09 -14.21
CA VAL A 211 11.39 26.15 -14.56
C VAL A 211 10.53 25.97 -13.32
N THR A 212 10.85 24.95 -12.50
CA THR A 212 10.24 24.79 -11.17
C THR A 212 11.24 25.07 -10.07
N PRO A 213 10.83 25.51 -8.90
CA PRO A 213 11.64 25.36 -7.70
C PRO A 213 11.81 23.87 -7.38
N ARG A 214 12.64 23.53 -6.39
CA ARG A 214 12.70 22.16 -5.90
C ARG A 214 11.31 21.74 -5.43
N THR A 215 10.79 20.71 -6.05
CA THR A 215 9.44 20.17 -5.78
C THR A 215 9.51 18.66 -5.59
N SER A 216 8.49 18.07 -4.99
CA SER A 216 8.42 16.63 -4.76
C SER A 216 7.07 16.06 -5.16
N ALA A 217 7.11 14.82 -5.66
CA ALA A 217 5.94 14.01 -5.92
C ALA A 217 6.06 12.71 -5.15
N SER A 218 4.94 12.16 -4.70
CA SER A 218 4.92 10.93 -3.91
C SER A 218 4.17 9.83 -4.64
N ALA A 219 4.58 8.58 -4.39
CA ALA A 219 3.90 7.37 -4.83
C ALA A 219 3.96 6.33 -3.71
N SER A 220 2.92 5.51 -3.59
CA SER A 220 2.95 4.32 -2.75
C SER A 220 3.30 3.11 -3.61
N TRP A 221 3.87 2.08 -2.99
CA TRP A 221 4.19 0.87 -3.72
C TRP A 221 2.93 0.20 -4.29
N ARG A 222 3.11 -0.47 -5.42
CA ARG A 222 2.08 -1.27 -6.07
C ARG A 222 2.72 -2.37 -6.90
N TYR A 223 2.00 -3.45 -7.07
CA TYR A 223 2.38 -4.48 -8.04
C TYR A 223 1.84 -4.11 -9.42
N VAL A 224 2.66 -4.29 -10.44
CA VAL A 224 2.29 -4.10 -11.85
C VAL A 224 2.52 -5.39 -12.60
N GLY A 225 1.43 -6.08 -12.91
CA GLY A 225 1.45 -7.32 -13.67
C GLY A 225 1.02 -7.13 -15.12
N VAL A 226 1.25 -8.15 -15.95
CA VAL A 226 0.79 -8.21 -17.34
C VAL A 226 0.05 -9.52 -17.55
N ASP A 227 -1.24 -9.44 -17.78
CA ASP A 227 -2.07 -10.56 -18.20
C ASP A 227 -2.13 -10.62 -19.73
N PRO A 228 -1.87 -11.77 -20.39
CA PRO A 228 -1.88 -11.87 -21.84
C PRO A 228 -3.23 -11.54 -22.50
N GLY A 229 -4.34 -11.67 -21.77
CA GLY A 229 -5.69 -11.41 -22.27
C GLY A 229 -6.24 -10.03 -21.92
N LEU A 230 -5.85 -9.50 -20.76
CA LEU A 230 -6.37 -8.24 -20.19
C LEU A 230 -5.38 -7.07 -20.36
N GLY A 231 -4.09 -7.35 -20.57
CA GLY A 231 -3.03 -6.36 -20.64
C GLY A 231 -2.42 -6.07 -19.28
N GLN A 232 -1.84 -4.87 -19.11
CA GLN A 232 -1.27 -4.43 -17.86
C GLN A 232 -2.37 -4.21 -16.82
N PHE A 233 -2.12 -4.65 -15.60
CA PHE A 233 -2.98 -4.41 -14.44
C PHE A 233 -2.15 -3.98 -13.25
N GLU A 234 -2.79 -3.34 -12.29
CA GLU A 234 -2.19 -2.85 -11.06
C GLU A 234 -2.96 -3.40 -9.87
N GLU A 235 -2.24 -3.90 -8.87
CA GLU A 235 -2.83 -4.42 -7.65
C GLU A 235 -2.15 -3.82 -6.41
N PRO A 236 -2.90 -3.67 -5.31
CA PRO A 236 -2.32 -3.32 -4.02
C PRO A 236 -1.43 -4.47 -3.54
N VAL A 237 -0.34 -4.14 -2.88
CA VAL A 237 0.53 -5.12 -2.25
C VAL A 237 -0.04 -5.55 -0.91
N LEU A 238 -0.13 -6.85 -0.69
CA LEU A 238 -0.67 -7.41 0.55
C LEU A 238 0.42 -8.15 1.32
N ILE A 239 0.50 -7.89 2.61
CA ILE A 239 1.30 -8.68 3.53
C ILE A 239 0.45 -9.86 3.97
N VAL A 240 0.86 -11.07 3.55
CA VAL A 240 0.10 -12.30 3.74
C VAL A 240 0.89 -13.32 4.56
N PRO A 241 0.21 -14.30 5.21
CA PRO A 241 0.91 -15.37 5.89
C PRO A 241 1.67 -16.25 4.88
N SER A 242 2.78 -16.87 5.29
CA SER A 242 3.55 -17.80 4.43
C SER A 242 2.74 -19.00 3.96
N VAL A 243 1.70 -19.38 4.69
CA VAL A 243 0.72 -20.39 4.29
C VAL A 243 -0.67 -19.83 4.49
N SER A 244 -1.40 -19.62 3.42
CA SER A 244 -2.81 -19.24 3.47
C SER A 244 -3.71 -20.45 3.72
N VAL A 245 -4.83 -20.20 4.42
CA VAL A 245 -5.75 -21.26 4.88
C VAL A 245 -7.16 -20.88 4.49
N GLU A 246 -7.81 -21.72 3.69
CA GLU A 246 -9.22 -21.59 3.33
C GLU A 246 -10.03 -22.79 3.85
N VAL A 247 -11.16 -22.52 4.51
CA VAL A 247 -12.00 -23.55 5.13
C VAL A 247 -13.35 -23.62 4.44
N THR A 248 -13.76 -24.85 4.05
CA THR A 248 -15.05 -25.11 3.41
C THR A 248 -15.73 -26.35 4.03
N PRO A 249 -17.00 -26.26 4.44
CA PRO A 249 -17.82 -25.06 4.56
C PRO A 249 -17.43 -24.21 5.78
N ARG A 250 -17.69 -22.90 5.74
CA ARG A 250 -17.41 -21.96 6.86
C ARG A 250 -18.37 -22.15 8.03
N GLY A 251 -19.54 -22.72 7.80
CA GLY A 251 -20.54 -23.03 8.83
C GLY A 251 -21.34 -24.26 8.46
N ILE A 252 -21.74 -25.05 9.46
CA ILE A 252 -22.53 -26.26 9.31
C ILE A 252 -23.70 -26.21 10.30
N VAL A 253 -24.92 -26.33 9.80
CA VAL A 253 -26.08 -26.58 10.66
C VAL A 253 -26.11 -28.06 11.01
N TRP A 254 -26.11 -28.40 12.30
CA TRP A 254 -26.07 -29.73 12.78
C TRP A 254 -27.37 -30.10 13.53
N PRO A 255 -28.30 -30.79 12.89
CA PRO A 255 -29.53 -31.27 13.58
C PRO A 255 -29.19 -32.24 14.72
N ALA A 256 -29.85 -32.13 15.84
CA ALA A 256 -29.65 -33.03 17.01
C ALA A 256 -29.86 -34.53 16.68
N SER A 257 -30.63 -34.83 15.63
CA SER A 257 -30.86 -36.19 15.14
C SER A 257 -29.76 -36.75 14.25
N ARG A 258 -28.78 -35.90 13.85
CA ARG A 258 -27.70 -36.32 12.93
C ARG A 258 -26.61 -37.06 13.69
N SER A 259 -26.43 -38.34 13.38
CA SER A 259 -25.34 -39.18 13.89
C SER A 259 -24.17 -39.35 12.93
N GLU A 260 -24.32 -38.94 11.65
CA GLU A 260 -23.30 -39.10 10.65
C GLU A 260 -22.24 -38.00 10.77
N PRO A 261 -20.96 -38.33 10.56
CA PRO A 261 -19.90 -37.33 10.55
C PRO A 261 -20.12 -36.21 9.52
N GLY A 262 -19.73 -35.00 9.87
CA GLY A 262 -19.59 -33.90 8.91
C GLY A 262 -18.17 -33.85 8.35
N SER A 263 -18.01 -33.22 7.18
CA SER A 263 -16.72 -33.06 6.53
C SER A 263 -16.37 -31.58 6.50
N VAL A 264 -15.14 -31.26 6.90
CA VAL A 264 -14.53 -29.92 6.77
C VAL A 264 -13.28 -30.08 5.92
N SER A 265 -13.26 -29.41 4.80
CA SER A 265 -12.10 -29.37 3.89
C SER A 265 -11.33 -28.08 4.09
N VAL A 266 -10.02 -28.19 4.18
CA VAL A 266 -9.10 -27.06 4.33
C VAL A 266 -8.15 -27.07 3.15
N VAL A 267 -8.11 -25.96 2.40
CA VAL A 267 -7.13 -25.73 1.36
C VAL A 267 -5.99 -24.92 1.98
N LEU A 268 -4.78 -25.42 1.86
CA LEU A 268 -3.55 -24.72 2.17
C LEU A 268 -2.89 -24.30 0.88
N ARG A 269 -2.38 -23.07 0.82
CA ARG A 269 -1.56 -22.56 -0.29
C ARG A 269 -0.30 -21.93 0.27
N ASN A 270 0.83 -22.22 -0.39
CA ASN A 270 2.12 -21.62 -0.06
C ASN A 270 2.24 -20.26 -0.73
N GLU A 271 2.39 -19.22 0.05
CA GLU A 271 2.64 -17.84 -0.45
C GLU A 271 4.13 -17.45 -0.33
N ALA A 272 4.92 -18.20 0.46
CA ALA A 272 6.35 -17.93 0.62
C ALA A 272 7.16 -18.41 -0.59
N GLU A 273 8.30 -17.77 -0.79
CA GLU A 273 9.33 -18.28 -1.71
C GLU A 273 9.83 -19.65 -1.25
N GLY A 274 9.96 -20.58 -2.21
CA GLY A 274 10.35 -21.95 -1.91
C GLY A 274 9.21 -22.81 -1.38
N GLY A 275 9.55 -23.84 -0.63
CA GLY A 275 8.58 -24.80 -0.09
C GLY A 275 8.27 -24.58 1.39
N SER A 276 7.05 -24.89 1.80
CA SER A 276 6.61 -24.88 3.19
C SER A 276 6.23 -26.29 3.65
N ARG A 277 6.58 -26.62 4.89
CA ARG A 277 6.21 -27.90 5.56
C ARG A 277 5.70 -27.61 6.93
N GLY A 278 4.83 -28.52 7.45
CA GLY A 278 4.31 -28.33 8.78
C GLY A 278 3.13 -29.23 9.11
N GLN A 279 2.35 -28.82 10.10
CA GLN A 279 1.16 -29.51 10.55
C GLN A 279 -0.06 -28.60 10.51
N LEU A 280 -1.16 -29.15 9.99
CA LEU A 280 -2.49 -28.56 10.07
C LEU A 280 -3.26 -29.27 11.18
N SER A 281 -3.78 -28.53 12.14
CA SER A 281 -4.57 -29.06 13.25
C SER A 281 -5.94 -28.38 13.33
N LEU A 282 -6.92 -29.11 13.88
CA LEU A 282 -8.23 -28.57 14.19
C LEU A 282 -8.41 -28.50 15.70
N GLN A 283 -8.60 -27.29 16.22
CA GLN A 283 -8.99 -27.07 17.61
C GLN A 283 -10.48 -27.39 17.75
N ILE A 284 -10.77 -28.35 18.60
CA ILE A 284 -12.09 -28.97 18.70
C ILE A 284 -12.76 -28.49 19.99
N PRO A 285 -14.00 -27.94 19.92
CA PRO A 285 -14.76 -27.59 21.12
C PRO A 285 -15.16 -28.81 21.92
N SER A 286 -15.45 -28.61 23.21
CA SER A 286 -15.93 -29.73 24.09
C SER A 286 -17.20 -30.36 23.57
N GLY A 287 -17.27 -31.67 23.66
CA GLY A 287 -18.41 -32.44 23.14
C GLY A 287 -18.31 -32.82 21.65
N TRP A 288 -17.19 -32.54 21.01
CA TRP A 288 -16.91 -32.87 19.62
C TRP A 288 -15.62 -33.66 19.47
N SER A 289 -15.47 -34.34 18.35
CA SER A 289 -14.24 -35.03 17.93
C SER A 289 -13.98 -34.81 16.45
N ALA A 290 -12.72 -34.84 16.06
CA ALA A 290 -12.29 -34.81 14.66
C ALA A 290 -11.41 -36.01 14.33
N THR A 291 -11.50 -36.51 13.11
CA THR A 291 -10.66 -37.59 12.61
C THR A 291 -10.19 -37.28 11.18
N PRO A 292 -8.91 -37.26 10.92
CA PRO A 292 -7.85 -37.18 11.95
C PRO A 292 -7.91 -35.85 12.71
N ASN A 293 -7.16 -35.67 13.81
CA ASN A 293 -7.07 -34.43 14.55
C ASN A 293 -5.98 -33.50 14.03
N SER A 294 -5.07 -34.04 13.20
CA SER A 294 -4.04 -33.28 12.51
C SER A 294 -3.61 -33.93 11.21
N HIS A 295 -3.07 -33.14 10.29
CA HIS A 295 -2.46 -33.56 9.04
C HIS A 295 -1.08 -32.95 8.91
N ALA A 296 -0.06 -33.73 8.53
CA ALA A 296 1.17 -33.18 8.02
C ALA A 296 0.95 -32.67 6.59
N PHE A 297 1.56 -31.55 6.25
CA PHE A 297 1.53 -30.99 4.91
C PHE A 297 2.94 -30.71 4.39
N GLU A 298 3.07 -30.75 3.08
CA GLU A 298 4.24 -30.30 2.32
C GLU A 298 3.71 -29.61 1.09
N LEU A 299 4.19 -28.37 0.87
CA LEU A 299 3.89 -27.47 -0.24
C LEU A 299 5.24 -27.16 -0.89
N PRO A 300 5.58 -27.77 -2.05
CA PRO A 300 6.96 -27.82 -2.53
C PRO A 300 7.48 -26.49 -3.10
N GLU A 301 6.59 -25.62 -3.54
CA GLU A 301 6.94 -24.35 -4.19
C GLU A 301 5.88 -23.30 -3.97
N THR A 302 6.19 -22.04 -4.25
CA THR A 302 5.25 -20.91 -4.19
C THR A 302 4.01 -21.21 -5.05
N GLY A 303 2.83 -20.91 -4.53
CA GLY A 303 1.54 -21.17 -5.19
C GLY A 303 1.09 -22.64 -5.12
N SER A 304 1.88 -23.56 -4.53
CA SER A 304 1.46 -24.96 -4.33
C SER A 304 0.25 -25.02 -3.40
N GLU A 305 -0.74 -25.82 -3.78
CA GLU A 305 -1.96 -26.02 -3.00
C GLU A 305 -2.11 -27.45 -2.53
N ARG A 306 -2.72 -27.63 -1.36
CA ARG A 306 -3.09 -28.93 -0.83
C ARG A 306 -4.40 -28.88 -0.07
N THR A 307 -5.34 -29.75 -0.45
CA THR A 307 -6.61 -29.91 0.26
C THR A 307 -6.51 -31.05 1.29
N LEU A 308 -6.86 -30.75 2.54
CA LEU A 308 -6.88 -31.68 3.65
C LEU A 308 -8.29 -31.71 4.26
N THR A 309 -8.75 -32.89 4.68
CA THR A 309 -10.15 -33.06 5.14
C THR A 309 -10.20 -33.64 6.54
N PHE A 310 -11.00 -33.01 7.38
CA PHE A 310 -11.34 -33.49 8.72
C PHE A 310 -12.78 -34.00 8.74
N ARG A 311 -13.01 -35.08 9.45
CA ARG A 311 -14.36 -35.55 9.77
C ARG A 311 -14.68 -35.19 11.20
N ILE A 312 -15.72 -34.38 11.41
CA ILE A 312 -16.16 -33.94 12.73
C ILE A 312 -17.41 -34.70 13.15
N THR A 313 -17.47 -35.07 14.43
CA THR A 313 -18.59 -35.86 14.99
C THR A 313 -18.88 -35.36 16.40
N PRO A 314 -20.13 -35.13 16.79
CA PRO A 314 -20.49 -34.90 18.18
C PRO A 314 -20.21 -36.14 19.00
N VAL A 315 -19.52 -36.00 20.12
CA VAL A 315 -19.37 -37.07 21.15
C VAL A 315 -20.28 -36.72 22.31
N GLY A 316 -20.97 -37.73 22.86
CA GLY A 316 -22.05 -37.54 23.82
C GLY A 316 -21.85 -36.40 24.81
N GLY A 317 -22.74 -35.43 24.80
CA GLY A 317 -22.68 -34.22 25.61
C GLY A 317 -22.51 -32.92 24.80
N ALA A 318 -22.49 -32.96 23.47
CA ALA A 318 -22.61 -31.75 22.68
C ALA A 318 -23.94 -31.05 22.99
N MET A 319 -23.85 -29.83 23.56
CA MET A 319 -25.05 -29.07 23.91
C MET A 319 -25.56 -28.32 22.66
N ALA A 320 -26.86 -27.99 22.66
CA ALA A 320 -27.38 -27.08 21.64
C ALA A 320 -26.74 -25.70 21.79
N GLY A 321 -26.37 -25.09 20.67
CA GLY A 321 -25.70 -23.81 20.63
C GLY A 321 -24.66 -23.73 19.51
N GLU A 322 -24.01 -22.62 19.43
CA GLU A 322 -22.90 -22.38 18.53
C GLU A 322 -21.62 -23.05 19.03
N HIS A 323 -20.90 -23.74 18.16
CA HIS A 323 -19.61 -24.35 18.44
C HIS A 323 -18.60 -23.91 17.43
N VAL A 324 -17.55 -23.23 17.89
CA VAL A 324 -16.50 -22.69 17.02
C VAL A 324 -15.36 -23.71 16.92
N PHE A 325 -14.99 -24.05 15.68
CA PHE A 325 -13.81 -24.84 15.35
C PHE A 325 -12.75 -23.90 14.77
N GLN A 326 -11.52 -23.98 15.28
CA GLN A 326 -10.41 -23.20 14.75
C GLN A 326 -9.44 -24.10 14.00
N VAL A 327 -9.07 -23.69 12.81
CA VAL A 327 -8.04 -24.36 12.02
C VAL A 327 -6.72 -23.64 12.24
N GLN A 328 -5.67 -24.38 12.55
CA GLN A 328 -4.33 -23.84 12.76
C GLN A 328 -3.34 -24.58 11.89
N ALA A 329 -2.66 -23.86 11.00
CA ALA A 329 -1.49 -24.32 10.28
C ALA A 329 -0.23 -23.82 11.01
N GLN A 330 0.68 -24.72 11.32
CA GLN A 330 1.98 -24.41 11.93
C GLN A 330 3.06 -24.95 11.02
N THR A 331 3.96 -24.07 10.57
CA THR A 331 5.13 -24.45 9.78
C THR A 331 6.28 -24.93 10.65
N ASP A 332 7.18 -25.72 10.09
CA ASP A 332 8.39 -26.21 10.78
C ASP A 332 9.36 -25.05 11.14
N GLU A 333 9.23 -23.92 10.45
CA GLU A 333 9.99 -22.69 10.71
C GLU A 333 9.43 -21.87 11.87
N GLY A 334 8.35 -22.33 12.50
CA GLY A 334 7.77 -21.71 13.70
C GLY A 334 6.65 -20.72 13.43
N SER A 335 6.32 -20.42 12.17
CA SER A 335 5.17 -19.58 11.84
C SER A 335 3.87 -20.31 12.11
N SER A 336 2.92 -19.64 12.76
CA SER A 336 1.62 -20.22 13.11
C SER A 336 0.50 -19.33 12.58
N PHE A 337 -0.39 -19.91 11.77
CA PHE A 337 -1.52 -19.23 11.16
C PHE A 337 -2.83 -19.86 11.63
N GLN A 338 -3.74 -19.02 12.11
CA GLN A 338 -5.05 -19.45 12.58
C GLN A 338 -6.14 -18.89 11.67
N TYR A 339 -7.02 -19.75 11.23
CA TYR A 339 -8.29 -19.36 10.67
C TYR A 339 -9.39 -19.62 11.69
N THR A 340 -10.07 -18.56 12.11
CA THR A 340 -11.32 -18.64 12.89
C THR A 340 -12.42 -18.22 11.93
N ALA A 341 -13.43 -19.08 11.74
CA ALA A 341 -14.62 -18.69 10.99
C ALA A 341 -15.26 -17.50 11.71
N ASP A 342 -15.35 -16.36 11.04
CA ASP A 342 -16.18 -15.26 11.54
C ASP A 342 -17.60 -15.79 11.71
N LYS A 343 -18.27 -15.40 12.79
CA LYS A 343 -19.65 -15.79 13.06
C LYS A 343 -20.47 -15.62 11.80
N ALA A 344 -20.99 -16.75 11.27
CA ALA A 344 -22.01 -16.66 10.25
C ALA A 344 -23.19 -15.90 10.86
N GLU A 345 -23.51 -14.73 10.33
CA GLU A 345 -24.74 -14.05 10.71
C GLU A 345 -25.90 -14.96 10.38
N GLU A 346 -26.74 -15.24 11.36
CA GLU A 346 -28.06 -15.80 11.13
C GLU A 346 -28.82 -14.79 10.25
N ILE A 347 -29.15 -15.22 9.04
CA ILE A 347 -30.13 -14.54 8.18
C ILE A 347 -31.51 -15.06 8.58
#